data_45d9b3a2d4f44272a9f9057f038589c7
#
_entry.id   45d9b3a2d4f44272a9f9057f038589c7
#
_cell.length_a   1.000
_cell.length_b   1.000
_cell.length_c   1.000
_cell.angle_alpha   90.00
_cell.angle_beta   90.00
_cell.angle_gamma   90.00
#
_symmetry.space_group_name_H-M   'P 1'
#
loop_
_entity.id
_entity.type
_entity.pdbx_description
1 polymer ?
#
loop_
_entity_poly.entity_id
_entity_poly.type
_entity_poly.pdbx_seq_one_letter_code
_entity_poly.pdbx_strand_id
1 'polypeptide(L)'
;MKLKDMKPGTTGTVECIIVSVEERANKNNGVYLNLTVSDGEAQVSAKKWNEKLEGFLFQPGQVILAEMKAEDYKGDTSYVIKNITESSADPLLFIRTAPVKAEDMYNFLLHTAGRCGVFAKVTQRILTDNKDKLLIWSAGKSVHHNLRGGLLYHTYRMTKTAAYVASIYNKEPSICKCNRNINVELLIAGTILHDIGKLYELDTNTFGAAEYTMKGSLMGHGFIGAEMIGRYARAEKLDDENITLLQHMVLSHHGKYEYQAVALPAIPEAAVFVEKVHTGEMRKCSNSTNSMFEEQEAAINPGEMSGRVFGLEQRVYRPSWRKEA
;
A
#
# COMPACT_ATOMS: atom_id res chain seq x y z
N MET A 1 -22.99 4.73 -22.55
CA MET A 1 -21.70 4.16 -22.99
C MET A 1 -20.85 3.93 -21.77
N LYS A 2 -19.92 2.95 -21.77
CA LYS A 2 -18.96 2.75 -20.66
C LYS A 2 -17.61 3.39 -20.98
N LEU A 3 -16.91 3.87 -19.95
CA LEU A 3 -15.57 4.49 -20.12
C LEU A 3 -14.57 3.58 -20.80
N LYS A 4 -14.59 2.27 -20.47
CA LYS A 4 -13.69 1.26 -21.08
C LYS A 4 -13.88 1.09 -22.61
N ASP A 5 -15.05 1.46 -23.12
CA ASP A 5 -15.40 1.34 -24.54
C ASP A 5 -15.04 2.59 -25.36
N MET A 6 -14.63 3.69 -24.67
CA MET A 6 -14.24 4.95 -25.30
C MET A 6 -12.81 4.87 -25.85
N LYS A 7 -12.69 4.56 -27.12
CA LYS A 7 -11.42 4.58 -27.86
C LYS A 7 -11.18 5.93 -28.54
N PRO A 8 -9.95 6.32 -28.89
CA PRO A 8 -9.67 7.51 -29.69
C PRO A 8 -10.57 7.62 -30.92
N GLY A 9 -11.16 8.80 -31.12
CA GLY A 9 -12.16 9.06 -32.16
C GLY A 9 -13.62 8.87 -31.73
N THR A 10 -13.89 8.27 -30.57
CA THR A 10 -15.25 8.05 -30.07
C THR A 10 -15.80 9.30 -29.38
N THR A 11 -17.08 9.59 -29.60
CA THR A 11 -17.86 10.59 -28.84
C THR A 11 -19.13 9.92 -28.33
N GLY A 12 -19.49 10.19 -27.08
CA GLY A 12 -20.73 9.66 -26.52
C GLY A 12 -21.00 10.17 -25.11
N THR A 13 -22.21 9.88 -24.61
CA THR A 13 -22.60 10.21 -23.24
C THR A 13 -22.27 9.05 -22.30
N VAL A 14 -21.54 9.37 -21.25
CA VAL A 14 -21.18 8.44 -20.16
C VAL A 14 -21.86 8.91 -18.89
N GLU A 15 -22.57 8.01 -18.22
CA GLU A 15 -23.03 8.21 -16.86
C GLU A 15 -21.94 7.82 -15.89
N CYS A 16 -21.48 8.77 -15.07
CA CYS A 16 -20.33 8.58 -14.20
C CYS A 16 -20.39 9.48 -12.97
N ILE A 17 -19.68 9.10 -11.91
CA ILE A 17 -19.50 9.93 -10.72
C ILE A 17 -18.27 10.83 -10.88
N ILE A 18 -18.37 12.08 -10.42
CA ILE A 18 -17.20 12.95 -10.24
C ILE A 18 -16.44 12.50 -9.00
N VAL A 19 -15.20 12.07 -9.17
CA VAL A 19 -14.31 11.64 -8.10
C VAL A 19 -13.51 12.81 -7.54
N SER A 20 -12.97 13.66 -8.42
CA SER A 20 -12.29 14.91 -8.08
C SER A 20 -12.40 15.94 -9.20
N VAL A 21 -12.23 17.22 -8.84
CA VAL A 21 -12.16 18.35 -9.78
C VAL A 21 -10.98 19.21 -9.38
N GLU A 22 -10.12 19.54 -10.34
CA GLU A 22 -8.95 20.40 -10.14
C GLU A 22 -8.90 21.47 -11.25
N GLU A 23 -8.68 22.72 -10.89
CA GLU A 23 -8.37 23.76 -11.87
C GLU A 23 -6.89 23.68 -12.27
N ARG A 24 -6.61 23.72 -13.56
CA ARG A 24 -5.24 23.67 -14.09
C ARG A 24 -5.04 24.72 -15.18
N ALA A 25 -3.82 25.27 -15.24
CA ALA A 25 -3.40 26.13 -16.33
C ALA A 25 -2.92 25.31 -17.54
N ASN A 26 -3.25 25.75 -18.73
CA ASN A 26 -2.68 25.23 -19.97
C ASN A 26 -1.42 26.01 -20.38
N LYS A 27 -0.71 25.54 -21.41
CA LYS A 27 0.53 26.16 -21.89
C LYS A 27 0.37 27.60 -22.41
N ASN A 28 -0.86 28.03 -22.70
CA ASN A 28 -1.21 29.37 -23.23
C ASN A 28 -1.83 30.26 -22.14
N ASN A 29 -1.58 30.00 -20.87
CA ASN A 29 -2.16 30.70 -19.72
C ASN A 29 -3.70 30.67 -19.63
N GLY A 30 -4.36 29.83 -20.42
CA GLY A 30 -5.78 29.53 -20.26
C GLY A 30 -6.00 28.52 -19.13
N VAL A 31 -7.18 28.53 -18.53
CA VAL A 31 -7.58 27.59 -17.50
C VAL A 31 -8.50 26.49 -18.03
N TYR A 32 -8.45 25.34 -17.40
CA TYR A 32 -9.38 24.25 -17.65
C TYR A 32 -9.59 23.45 -16.36
N LEU A 33 -10.72 22.77 -16.27
CA LEU A 33 -10.95 21.80 -15.19
C LEU A 33 -10.48 20.41 -15.62
N ASN A 34 -9.73 19.78 -14.75
CA ASN A 34 -9.36 18.38 -14.85
C ASN A 34 -10.27 17.59 -13.90
N LEU A 35 -11.23 16.86 -14.47
CA LEU A 35 -12.15 16.03 -13.72
C LEU A 35 -11.66 14.58 -13.72
N THR A 36 -11.55 13.98 -12.56
CA THR A 36 -11.47 12.53 -12.47
C THR A 36 -12.89 11.99 -12.36
N VAL A 37 -13.28 11.12 -13.30
CA VAL A 37 -14.64 10.52 -13.34
C VAL A 37 -14.55 9.00 -13.36
N SER A 38 -15.56 8.33 -12.78
CA SER A 38 -15.65 6.86 -12.70
C SER A 38 -17.04 6.39 -13.11
N ASP A 39 -17.12 5.32 -13.90
CA ASP A 39 -18.37 4.61 -14.21
C ASP A 39 -18.55 3.32 -13.39
N GLY A 40 -17.77 3.14 -12.32
CA GLY A 40 -17.72 1.96 -11.48
C GLY A 40 -16.80 0.85 -12.00
N GLU A 41 -16.58 0.78 -13.31
CA GLU A 41 -15.68 -0.21 -13.94
C GLU A 41 -14.31 0.39 -14.29
N ALA A 42 -14.30 1.62 -14.79
CA ALA A 42 -13.10 2.36 -15.14
C ALA A 42 -13.11 3.75 -14.51
N GLN A 43 -11.93 4.32 -14.35
CA GLN A 43 -11.72 5.68 -13.88
C GLN A 43 -10.76 6.38 -14.83
N VAL A 44 -11.12 7.58 -15.27
CA VAL A 44 -10.32 8.37 -16.22
C VAL A 44 -10.24 9.82 -15.79
N SER A 45 -9.17 10.49 -16.23
CA SER A 45 -9.01 11.94 -16.11
C SER A 45 -9.50 12.59 -17.41
N ALA A 46 -10.45 13.52 -17.31
CA ALA A 46 -11.06 14.20 -18.45
C ALA A 46 -10.95 15.71 -18.30
N LYS A 47 -10.65 16.39 -19.40
CA LYS A 47 -10.48 17.85 -19.43
C LYS A 47 -11.79 18.52 -19.83
N LYS A 48 -12.18 19.57 -19.11
CA LYS A 48 -13.24 20.50 -19.51
C LYS A 48 -12.60 21.85 -19.76
N TRP A 49 -12.46 22.19 -21.04
CA TRP A 49 -11.77 23.39 -21.49
C TRP A 49 -12.58 24.66 -21.22
N ASN A 50 -11.87 25.76 -20.99
CA ASN A 50 -12.44 27.11 -20.81
C ASN A 50 -13.45 27.19 -19.65
N GLU A 51 -13.27 26.40 -18.64
CA GLU A 51 -14.07 26.35 -17.41
C GLU A 51 -13.19 26.62 -16.21
N LYS A 52 -13.70 27.33 -15.19
CA LYS A 52 -13.03 27.62 -13.93
C LYS A 52 -13.73 26.89 -12.80
N LEU A 53 -12.99 26.62 -11.72
CA LEU A 53 -13.57 26.04 -10.53
C LEU A 53 -14.58 26.97 -9.86
N GLU A 54 -14.29 28.30 -9.93
CA GLU A 54 -15.22 29.34 -9.51
C GLU A 54 -16.44 29.36 -10.45
N GLY A 55 -17.60 28.98 -9.92
CA GLY A 55 -18.86 28.89 -10.69
C GLY A 55 -19.14 27.53 -11.31
N PHE A 56 -18.27 26.54 -11.15
CA PHE A 56 -18.56 25.17 -11.58
C PHE A 56 -19.63 24.54 -10.67
N LEU A 57 -20.75 24.13 -11.26
CA LEU A 57 -21.96 23.74 -10.52
C LEU A 57 -21.90 22.32 -9.93
N PHE A 58 -20.99 21.48 -10.43
CA PHE A 58 -20.92 20.07 -10.04
C PHE A 58 -19.76 19.82 -9.07
N GLN A 59 -19.97 18.92 -8.11
CA GLN A 59 -19.00 18.64 -7.06
C GLN A 59 -18.63 17.16 -7.01
N PRO A 60 -17.47 16.81 -6.43
CA PRO A 60 -17.12 15.42 -6.14
C PRO A 60 -18.25 14.70 -5.39
N GLY A 61 -18.56 13.48 -5.86
CA GLY A 61 -19.66 12.66 -5.34
C GLY A 61 -20.98 12.76 -6.10
N GLN A 62 -21.14 13.74 -6.98
CA GLN A 62 -22.33 13.81 -7.84
C GLN A 62 -22.20 12.88 -9.04
N VAL A 63 -23.29 12.21 -9.39
CA VAL A 63 -23.41 11.45 -10.64
C VAL A 63 -23.88 12.39 -11.74
N ILE A 64 -23.19 12.30 -12.86
CA ILE A 64 -23.42 13.14 -14.02
C ILE A 64 -23.57 12.32 -15.30
N LEU A 65 -24.25 12.88 -16.27
CA LEU A 65 -24.21 12.48 -17.67
C LEU A 65 -23.21 13.39 -18.37
N ALA A 66 -22.03 12.87 -18.67
CA ALA A 66 -20.96 13.62 -19.34
C ALA A 66 -20.92 13.27 -20.83
N GLU A 67 -21.13 14.28 -21.68
CA GLU A 67 -20.83 14.14 -23.11
C GLU A 67 -19.32 14.24 -23.30
N MET A 68 -18.69 13.11 -23.63
CA MET A 68 -17.24 12.98 -23.68
C MET A 68 -16.77 12.63 -25.08
N LYS A 69 -15.57 13.11 -25.43
CA LYS A 69 -14.81 12.72 -26.61
C LYS A 69 -13.49 12.12 -26.17
N ALA A 70 -13.14 10.97 -26.73
CA ALA A 70 -11.81 10.38 -26.59
C ALA A 70 -10.95 10.73 -27.80
N GLU A 71 -9.74 11.22 -27.57
CA GLU A 71 -8.78 11.66 -28.58
C GLU A 71 -7.44 10.97 -28.38
N ASP A 72 -6.71 10.75 -29.48
CA ASP A 72 -5.30 10.34 -29.40
C ASP A 72 -4.45 11.56 -29.02
N TYR A 73 -3.63 11.39 -28.00
CA TYR A 73 -2.63 12.38 -27.61
C TYR A 73 -1.30 11.69 -27.34
N LYS A 74 -0.41 11.71 -28.31
CA LYS A 74 0.94 11.10 -28.25
C LYS A 74 0.91 9.59 -27.96
N GLY A 75 -0.06 8.87 -28.48
CA GLY A 75 -0.23 7.44 -28.29
C GLY A 75 -1.07 7.07 -27.06
N ASP A 76 -1.45 8.03 -26.23
CA ASP A 76 -2.34 7.84 -25.08
C ASP A 76 -3.75 8.36 -25.38
N THR A 77 -4.76 7.76 -24.72
CA THR A 77 -6.14 8.25 -24.84
C THR A 77 -6.36 9.44 -23.90
N SER A 78 -6.69 10.58 -24.46
CA SER A 78 -7.08 11.81 -23.74
C SER A 78 -8.59 11.99 -23.83
N TYR A 79 -9.22 12.30 -22.70
CA TYR A 79 -10.67 12.51 -22.63
C TYR A 79 -10.99 13.98 -22.46
N VAL A 80 -11.98 14.45 -23.23
CA VAL A 80 -12.50 15.81 -23.19
C VAL A 80 -13.99 15.79 -22.92
N ILE A 81 -14.45 16.51 -21.90
CA ILE A 81 -15.86 16.70 -21.58
C ILE A 81 -16.37 17.93 -22.32
N LYS A 82 -17.40 17.75 -23.12
CA LYS A 82 -18.08 18.83 -23.84
C LYS A 82 -19.21 19.43 -23.02
N ASN A 83 -20.08 18.58 -22.50
CA ASN A 83 -21.25 19.01 -21.73
C ASN A 83 -21.43 18.08 -20.50
N ILE A 84 -22.07 18.61 -19.46
CA ILE A 84 -22.41 17.88 -18.24
C ILE A 84 -23.86 18.21 -17.88
N THR A 85 -24.61 17.16 -17.56
CA THR A 85 -25.94 17.28 -16.94
C THR A 85 -26.03 16.39 -15.71
N GLU A 86 -26.89 16.73 -14.76
CA GLU A 86 -27.08 15.95 -13.54
C GLU A 86 -27.72 14.60 -13.86
N SER A 87 -27.35 13.57 -13.09
CA SER A 87 -28.02 12.27 -13.06
C SER A 87 -28.53 11.97 -11.67
N SER A 88 -29.70 11.32 -11.58
CA SER A 88 -30.30 10.86 -10.34
C SER A 88 -29.88 9.42 -9.92
N ALA A 89 -28.92 8.83 -10.62
CA ALA A 89 -28.46 7.48 -10.31
C ALA A 89 -27.72 7.43 -8.96
N ASP A 90 -27.81 6.26 -8.28
CA ASP A 90 -27.13 6.06 -6.99
C ASP A 90 -25.61 6.14 -7.14
N PRO A 91 -24.93 7.07 -6.47
CA PRO A 91 -23.47 7.21 -6.51
C PRO A 91 -22.70 5.93 -6.20
N LEU A 92 -23.24 5.06 -5.34
CA LEU A 92 -22.58 3.80 -4.95
C LEU A 92 -22.35 2.84 -6.14
N LEU A 93 -23.14 2.96 -7.20
CA LEU A 93 -22.98 2.16 -8.42
C LEU A 93 -21.73 2.54 -9.24
N PHE A 94 -21.16 3.72 -8.99
CA PHE A 94 -20.07 4.30 -9.77
C PHE A 94 -18.73 4.34 -9.02
N ILE A 95 -18.71 3.89 -7.77
CA ILE A 95 -17.50 3.86 -6.94
C ILE A 95 -16.74 2.56 -7.18
N ARG A 96 -15.49 2.66 -7.62
CA ARG A 96 -14.61 1.51 -7.69
C ARG A 96 -14.25 1.04 -6.29
N THR A 97 -14.59 -0.20 -5.98
CA THR A 97 -14.30 -0.83 -4.69
C THR A 97 -13.47 -2.09 -4.87
N ALA A 98 -12.84 -2.56 -3.79
CA ALA A 98 -12.20 -3.86 -3.77
C ALA A 98 -13.20 -4.98 -4.09
N PRO A 99 -12.76 -6.08 -4.75
CA PRO A 99 -13.65 -7.20 -5.10
C PRO A 99 -14.06 -8.07 -3.90
N VAL A 100 -13.57 -7.73 -2.69
CA VAL A 100 -13.90 -8.38 -1.42
C VAL A 100 -14.51 -7.32 -0.49
N LYS A 101 -15.54 -7.68 0.27
CA LYS A 101 -16.18 -6.75 1.21
C LYS A 101 -15.17 -6.23 2.23
N ALA A 102 -15.18 -4.92 2.47
CA ALA A 102 -14.22 -4.27 3.37
C ALA A 102 -14.27 -4.84 4.79
N GLU A 103 -15.48 -5.08 5.31
CA GLU A 103 -15.65 -5.69 6.64
C GLU A 103 -15.07 -7.11 6.73
N ASP A 104 -15.19 -7.92 5.70
CA ASP A 104 -14.64 -9.28 5.68
C ASP A 104 -13.10 -9.24 5.70
N MET A 105 -12.50 -8.33 4.92
CA MET A 105 -11.05 -8.12 4.93
C MET A 105 -10.56 -7.61 6.27
N TYR A 106 -11.26 -6.63 6.86
CA TYR A 106 -10.92 -6.09 8.17
C TYR A 106 -10.99 -7.16 9.26
N ASN A 107 -12.07 -7.94 9.31
CA ASN A 107 -12.25 -9.01 10.29
C ASN A 107 -11.17 -10.10 10.14
N PHE A 108 -10.79 -10.44 8.90
CA PHE A 108 -9.68 -11.36 8.65
C PHE A 108 -8.37 -10.81 9.21
N LEU A 109 -8.05 -9.54 8.95
CA LEU A 109 -6.80 -8.92 9.44
C LEU A 109 -6.81 -8.81 10.97
N LEU A 110 -7.91 -8.41 11.58
CA LEU A 110 -8.05 -8.30 13.03
C LEU A 110 -7.89 -9.66 13.73
N HIS A 111 -8.51 -10.70 13.17
CA HIS A 111 -8.36 -12.08 13.67
C HIS A 111 -6.90 -12.56 13.54
N THR A 112 -6.29 -12.31 12.37
CA THR A 112 -4.91 -12.70 12.09
C THR A 112 -3.93 -11.95 13.01
N ALA A 113 -4.14 -10.65 13.23
CA ALA A 113 -3.37 -9.84 14.17
C ALA A 113 -3.40 -10.40 15.60
N GLY A 114 -4.55 -10.91 16.04
CA GLY A 114 -4.69 -11.56 17.35
C GLY A 114 -3.81 -12.82 17.55
N ARG A 115 -3.25 -13.36 16.48
CA ARG A 115 -2.37 -14.53 16.48
C ARG A 115 -0.88 -14.19 16.34
N CYS A 116 -0.53 -12.91 16.41
CA CYS A 116 0.85 -12.43 16.26
C CYS A 116 1.63 -12.40 17.59
N GLY A 117 1.35 -13.30 18.53
CA GLY A 117 2.10 -13.45 19.79
C GLY A 117 2.24 -12.12 20.55
N VAL A 118 3.48 -11.74 20.84
CA VAL A 118 3.78 -10.49 21.57
C VAL A 118 3.35 -9.23 20.83
N PHE A 119 3.25 -9.27 19.49
CA PHE A 119 2.83 -8.14 18.64
C PHE A 119 1.31 -7.99 18.53
N ALA A 120 0.53 -8.99 19.02
CA ALA A 120 -0.91 -9.05 18.80
C ALA A 120 -1.64 -7.82 19.31
N LYS A 121 -1.41 -7.40 20.55
CA LYS A 121 -2.08 -6.24 21.17
C LYS A 121 -1.84 -4.95 20.40
N VAL A 122 -0.60 -4.70 20.03
CA VAL A 122 -0.21 -3.49 19.27
C VAL A 122 -0.90 -3.46 17.91
N THR A 123 -0.81 -4.60 17.18
CA THR A 123 -1.38 -4.71 15.84
C THR A 123 -2.90 -4.58 15.85
N GLN A 124 -3.58 -5.29 16.75
CA GLN A 124 -5.04 -5.19 16.89
C GLN A 124 -5.49 -3.79 17.27
N ARG A 125 -4.81 -3.15 18.22
CA ARG A 125 -5.17 -1.80 18.66
C ARG A 125 -5.02 -0.77 17.55
N ILE A 126 -3.93 -0.83 16.77
CA ILE A 126 -3.75 0.06 15.61
C ILE A 126 -4.88 -0.15 14.60
N LEU A 127 -5.24 -1.41 14.28
CA LEU A 127 -6.36 -1.71 13.39
C LEU A 127 -7.69 -1.18 13.93
N THR A 128 -7.95 -1.38 15.21
CA THR A 128 -9.23 -1.00 15.83
C THR A 128 -9.40 0.52 15.90
N ASP A 129 -8.37 1.24 16.33
CA ASP A 129 -8.41 2.70 16.45
C ASP A 129 -8.51 3.40 15.09
N ASN A 130 -8.20 2.71 13.99
CA ASN A 130 -8.24 3.25 12.63
C ASN A 130 -9.26 2.55 11.72
N LYS A 131 -10.21 1.79 12.28
CA LYS A 131 -11.16 0.98 11.50
C LYS A 131 -11.86 1.78 10.42
N ASP A 132 -12.48 2.89 10.76
CA ASP A 132 -13.30 3.68 9.83
C ASP A 132 -12.50 4.16 8.62
N LYS A 133 -11.26 4.59 8.85
CA LYS A 133 -10.35 4.95 7.76
C LYS A 133 -9.97 3.73 6.92
N LEU A 134 -9.58 2.63 7.54
CA LEU A 134 -9.16 1.41 6.84
C LEU A 134 -10.23 0.89 5.88
N LEU A 135 -11.51 0.98 6.23
CA LEU A 135 -12.62 0.52 5.40
C LEU A 135 -12.76 1.28 4.07
N ILE A 136 -12.27 2.51 3.99
CA ILE A 136 -12.44 3.37 2.81
C ILE A 136 -11.14 3.82 2.16
N TRP A 137 -9.98 3.74 2.85
CA TRP A 137 -8.73 4.34 2.43
C TRP A 137 -8.16 3.72 1.18
N SER A 138 -7.69 4.56 0.26
CA SER A 138 -6.97 4.14 -0.94
C SER A 138 -5.53 3.72 -0.60
N ALA A 139 -4.95 2.82 -1.39
CA ALA A 139 -3.54 2.45 -1.26
C ALA A 139 -2.57 3.45 -1.92
N GLY A 140 -3.07 4.37 -2.74
CA GLY A 140 -2.27 5.37 -3.43
C GLY A 140 -3.11 6.32 -4.26
N LYS A 141 -2.49 7.42 -4.74
CA LYS A 141 -3.14 8.44 -5.58
C LYS A 141 -3.47 7.92 -6.98
N SER A 142 -2.52 7.25 -7.65
CA SER A 142 -2.65 6.84 -9.06
C SER A 142 -2.02 5.48 -9.39
N VAL A 143 -1.52 4.77 -8.39
CA VAL A 143 -0.91 3.45 -8.53
C VAL A 143 -1.92 2.33 -8.26
N HIS A 144 -1.46 1.08 -8.23
CA HIS A 144 -2.31 -0.08 -7.94
C HIS A 144 -3.16 0.09 -6.68
N HIS A 145 -4.36 -0.50 -6.68
CA HIS A 145 -5.34 -0.38 -5.60
C HIS A 145 -5.78 1.06 -5.27
N ASN A 146 -5.71 1.97 -6.26
CA ASN A 146 -6.33 3.30 -6.20
C ASN A 146 -7.86 3.14 -6.33
N LEU A 147 -8.49 2.76 -5.23
CA LEU A 147 -9.92 2.51 -5.12
C LEU A 147 -10.36 2.55 -3.65
N ARG A 148 -11.65 2.67 -3.41
CA ARG A 148 -12.21 2.66 -2.05
C ARG A 148 -11.91 1.33 -1.35
N GLY A 149 -11.29 1.40 -0.16
CA GLY A 149 -10.83 0.22 0.58
C GLY A 149 -9.58 -0.44 -0.01
N GLY A 150 -8.86 0.26 -0.91
CA GLY A 150 -7.68 -0.27 -1.60
C GLY A 150 -6.52 -0.61 -0.67
N LEU A 151 -6.27 0.21 0.35
CA LEU A 151 -5.24 -0.05 1.37
C LEU A 151 -5.55 -1.35 2.13
N LEU A 152 -6.79 -1.52 2.54
CA LEU A 152 -7.23 -2.72 3.24
C LEU A 152 -7.12 -3.97 2.35
N TYR A 153 -7.50 -3.85 1.07
CA TYR A 153 -7.37 -4.94 0.10
C TYR A 153 -5.92 -5.31 -0.18
N HIS A 154 -5.04 -4.31 -0.32
CA HIS A 154 -3.61 -4.52 -0.44
C HIS A 154 -3.07 -5.32 0.75
N THR A 155 -3.29 -4.80 1.96
CA THR A 155 -2.85 -5.44 3.21
C THR A 155 -3.41 -6.86 3.39
N TYR A 156 -4.68 -7.08 3.06
CA TYR A 156 -5.32 -8.39 3.10
C TYR A 156 -4.62 -9.39 2.19
N ARG A 157 -4.35 -9.02 0.94
CA ARG A 157 -3.64 -9.89 -0.01
C ARG A 157 -2.20 -10.16 0.43
N MET A 158 -1.49 -9.12 0.84
CA MET A 158 -0.11 -9.21 1.32
C MET A 158 -0.01 -10.17 2.51
N THR A 159 -0.91 -10.06 3.49
CA THR A 159 -0.94 -10.92 4.69
C THR A 159 -1.14 -12.40 4.31
N LYS A 160 -2.05 -12.69 3.38
CA LYS A 160 -2.25 -14.07 2.88
C LYS A 160 -1.02 -14.62 2.19
N THR A 161 -0.38 -13.81 1.35
CA THR A 161 0.84 -14.20 0.63
C THR A 161 2.00 -14.42 1.60
N ALA A 162 2.20 -13.53 2.58
CA ALA A 162 3.26 -13.65 3.58
C ALA A 162 3.10 -14.93 4.42
N ALA A 163 1.88 -15.25 4.85
CA ALA A 163 1.59 -16.48 5.60
C ALA A 163 1.90 -17.74 4.77
N TYR A 164 1.55 -17.72 3.48
CA TYR A 164 1.84 -18.82 2.56
C TYR A 164 3.35 -19.02 2.37
N VAL A 165 4.07 -17.94 2.07
CA VAL A 165 5.53 -17.96 1.90
C VAL A 165 6.22 -18.49 3.17
N ALA A 166 5.87 -17.95 4.34
CA ALA A 166 6.42 -18.42 5.62
C ALA A 166 6.16 -19.92 5.85
N SER A 167 4.99 -20.42 5.44
CA SER A 167 4.65 -21.84 5.56
C SER A 167 5.53 -22.74 4.70
N ILE A 168 5.99 -22.27 3.55
CA ILE A 168 6.91 -23.02 2.68
C ILE A 168 8.29 -23.06 3.36
N TYR A 169 8.85 -21.90 3.69
CA TYR A 169 10.20 -21.81 4.28
C TYR A 169 10.33 -22.56 5.60
N ASN A 170 9.30 -22.54 6.45
CA ASN A 170 9.33 -23.22 7.74
C ASN A 170 9.09 -24.73 7.65
N LYS A 171 8.66 -25.25 6.51
CA LYS A 171 8.45 -26.70 6.28
C LYS A 171 9.64 -27.37 5.62
N GLU A 172 10.45 -26.63 4.88
CA GLU A 172 11.59 -27.18 4.18
C GLU A 172 12.73 -27.47 5.18
N PRO A 173 13.39 -28.65 5.08
CA PRO A 173 14.56 -28.94 5.90
C PRO A 173 15.66 -27.95 5.57
N SER A 174 16.21 -27.31 6.58
CA SER A 174 17.35 -26.40 6.42
C SER A 174 18.57 -27.18 5.90
N ILE A 175 19.25 -26.64 4.88
CA ILE A 175 20.52 -27.17 4.37
C ILE A 175 21.61 -27.02 5.45
N CYS A 176 21.47 -26.05 6.33
CA CYS A 176 22.32 -25.88 7.53
C CYS A 176 21.65 -26.48 8.76
N LYS A 177 22.49 -26.85 9.72
CA LYS A 177 22.06 -27.34 11.04
C LYS A 177 21.46 -26.27 11.96
N CYS A 178 21.29 -25.01 11.49
CA CYS A 178 20.70 -23.92 12.26
C CYS A 178 19.18 -23.92 12.10
N ASN A 179 18.46 -23.65 13.19
CA ASN A 179 17.00 -23.49 13.15
C ASN A 179 16.65 -22.15 12.48
N ARG A 180 16.06 -22.22 11.28
CA ARG A 180 15.81 -21.08 10.40
C ARG A 180 14.38 -20.71 10.23
N ASN A 181 13.56 -21.09 11.14
CA ASN A 181 12.17 -20.75 11.03
C ASN A 181 12.00 -19.22 10.98
N ILE A 182 11.31 -18.77 9.94
CA ILE A 182 10.79 -17.41 9.88
C ILE A 182 9.94 -17.17 11.13
N ASN A 183 10.19 -16.07 11.83
CA ASN A 183 9.28 -15.64 12.89
C ASN A 183 7.96 -15.15 12.25
N VAL A 184 6.99 -16.07 12.19
CA VAL A 184 5.71 -15.83 11.54
C VAL A 184 4.92 -14.70 12.22
N GLU A 185 5.04 -14.58 13.54
CA GLU A 185 4.32 -13.56 14.31
C GLU A 185 4.81 -12.14 13.95
N LEU A 186 6.13 -11.95 13.90
CA LEU A 186 6.74 -10.70 13.48
C LEU A 186 6.44 -10.40 12.00
N LEU A 187 6.59 -11.42 11.13
CA LEU A 187 6.29 -11.26 9.69
C LEU A 187 4.86 -10.79 9.46
N ILE A 188 3.90 -11.45 10.07
CA ILE A 188 2.49 -11.14 9.86
C ILE A 188 2.14 -9.78 10.46
N ALA A 189 2.63 -9.46 11.66
CA ALA A 189 2.43 -8.14 12.26
C ALA A 189 3.04 -7.03 11.39
N GLY A 190 4.27 -7.21 10.93
CA GLY A 190 4.94 -6.28 10.03
C GLY A 190 4.19 -6.13 8.69
N THR A 191 3.73 -7.24 8.11
CA THR A 191 2.94 -7.19 6.86
C THR A 191 1.60 -6.49 7.04
N ILE A 192 0.91 -6.67 8.17
CA ILE A 192 -0.34 -5.95 8.45
C ILE A 192 -0.09 -4.44 8.59
N LEU A 193 1.05 -4.06 9.14
CA LEU A 193 1.36 -2.67 9.49
C LEU A 193 2.27 -1.93 8.50
N HIS A 194 2.83 -2.60 7.46
CA HIS A 194 3.85 -2.00 6.59
C HIS A 194 3.42 -0.67 5.96
N ASP A 195 2.18 -0.60 5.54
CA ASP A 195 1.58 0.54 4.85
C ASP A 195 0.66 1.39 5.74
N ILE A 196 0.63 1.13 7.07
CA ILE A 196 -0.32 1.81 7.98
C ILE A 196 -0.14 3.34 7.99
N GLY A 197 1.05 3.82 7.71
CA GLY A 197 1.35 5.25 7.61
C GLY A 197 0.59 5.96 6.48
N LYS A 198 0.10 5.23 5.48
CA LYS A 198 -0.73 5.79 4.39
C LYS A 198 -2.04 6.40 4.88
N LEU A 199 -2.51 6.02 6.07
CA LEU A 199 -3.66 6.66 6.71
C LEU A 199 -3.45 8.15 7.04
N TYR A 200 -2.19 8.61 7.01
CA TYR A 200 -1.79 9.99 7.28
C TYR A 200 -0.89 10.57 6.18
N GLU A 201 -0.30 9.74 5.33
CA GLU A 201 0.38 10.17 4.12
C GLU A 201 -0.62 10.71 3.09
N LEU A 202 -1.76 10.05 3.00
CA LEU A 202 -2.82 10.39 2.07
C LEU A 202 -4.02 10.99 2.81
N ASP A 203 -4.74 11.86 2.12
CA ASP A 203 -6.11 12.24 2.44
C ASP A 203 -7.02 11.58 1.41
N THR A 204 -7.90 10.70 1.86
CA THR A 204 -8.78 9.90 0.99
C THR A 204 -10.23 10.29 1.24
N ASN A 205 -10.91 10.75 0.20
CA ASN A 205 -12.33 11.07 0.29
C ASN A 205 -13.21 9.80 0.32
N THR A 206 -14.50 9.96 0.56
CA THR A 206 -15.47 8.86 0.67
C THR A 206 -15.58 8.00 -0.61
N PHE A 207 -15.11 8.51 -1.75
CA PHE A 207 -15.13 7.83 -3.06
C PHE A 207 -13.83 7.10 -3.37
N GLY A 208 -12.85 7.17 -2.47
CA GLY A 208 -11.55 6.50 -2.65
C GLY A 208 -10.53 7.29 -3.45
N ALA A 209 -10.82 8.55 -3.81
CA ALA A 209 -9.79 9.42 -4.38
C ALA A 209 -8.85 9.91 -3.27
N ALA A 210 -7.55 9.82 -3.54
CA ALA A 210 -6.51 10.15 -2.58
C ALA A 210 -5.59 11.26 -3.09
N GLU A 211 -5.24 12.17 -2.18
CA GLU A 211 -4.24 13.22 -2.39
C GLU A 211 -3.17 13.14 -1.30
N TYR A 212 -1.94 13.53 -1.63
CA TYR A 212 -0.88 13.59 -0.64
C TYR A 212 -1.09 14.73 0.34
N THR A 213 -1.00 14.43 1.64
CA THR A 213 -0.92 15.46 2.66
C THR A 213 0.46 16.14 2.62
N MET A 214 0.59 17.33 3.22
CA MET A 214 1.91 17.96 3.42
C MET A 214 2.85 17.03 4.20
N LYS A 215 2.38 16.44 5.30
CA LYS A 215 3.17 15.49 6.11
C LYS A 215 3.59 14.28 5.27
N GLY A 216 2.68 13.75 4.46
CA GLY A 216 2.95 12.62 3.57
C GLY A 216 4.02 12.93 2.54
N SER A 217 3.92 14.09 1.89
CA SER A 217 4.90 14.53 0.89
C SER A 217 6.31 14.75 1.44
N LEU A 218 6.42 15.17 2.70
CA LEU A 218 7.72 15.46 3.33
C LEU A 218 8.35 14.24 4.01
N MET A 219 7.55 13.35 4.59
CA MET A 219 8.06 12.30 5.48
C MET A 219 7.82 10.88 4.94
N GLY A 220 6.84 10.69 4.09
CA GLY A 220 6.46 9.39 3.55
C GLY A 220 5.82 8.43 4.58
N HIS A 221 5.04 7.47 4.08
CA HIS A 221 4.30 6.53 4.95
C HIS A 221 5.18 5.60 5.78
N GLY A 222 6.37 5.24 5.30
CA GLY A 222 7.30 4.40 6.07
C GLY A 222 7.68 5.02 7.40
N PHE A 223 8.10 6.31 7.40
CA PHE A 223 8.43 7.02 8.64
C PHE A 223 7.19 7.25 9.50
N ILE A 224 6.08 7.71 8.90
CA ILE A 224 4.83 7.98 9.62
C ILE A 224 4.31 6.70 10.29
N GLY A 225 4.37 5.56 9.59
CA GLY A 225 3.98 4.25 10.10
C GLY A 225 4.88 3.78 11.24
N ALA A 226 6.19 3.90 11.09
CA ALA A 226 7.13 3.53 12.14
C ALA A 226 6.97 4.37 13.41
N GLU A 227 6.76 5.69 13.29
CA GLU A 227 6.44 6.58 14.41
C GLU A 227 5.17 6.14 15.14
N MET A 228 4.10 5.88 14.37
CA MET A 228 2.83 5.41 14.90
C MET A 228 2.99 4.09 15.65
N ILE A 229 3.64 3.10 15.05
CA ILE A 229 3.90 1.80 15.68
C ILE A 229 4.67 1.97 16.99
N GLY A 230 5.74 2.76 17.00
CA GLY A 230 6.52 2.98 18.21
C GLY A 230 5.71 3.60 19.36
N ARG A 231 4.78 4.50 19.04
CA ARG A 231 3.87 5.10 20.04
C ARG A 231 2.91 4.07 20.63
N TYR A 232 2.24 3.29 19.78
CA TYR A 232 1.32 2.23 20.22
C TYR A 232 2.04 1.12 20.98
N ALA A 233 3.19 0.68 20.49
CA ALA A 233 3.98 -0.39 21.09
C ALA A 233 4.47 -0.05 22.50
N ARG A 234 4.95 1.17 22.71
CA ARG A 234 5.31 1.67 24.06
C ARG A 234 4.09 1.73 24.99
N ALA A 235 2.92 2.17 24.46
CA ALA A 235 1.69 2.19 25.25
C ALA A 235 1.22 0.79 25.68
N GLU A 236 1.45 -0.23 24.85
CA GLU A 236 1.17 -1.63 25.15
C GLU A 236 2.33 -2.35 25.87
N LYS A 237 3.39 -1.61 26.23
CA LYS A 237 4.58 -2.13 26.96
C LYS A 237 5.30 -3.27 26.23
N LEU A 238 5.34 -3.21 24.89
CA LEU A 238 6.21 -4.08 24.13
C LEU A 238 7.66 -3.70 24.42
N ASP A 239 8.57 -4.67 24.48
CA ASP A 239 9.98 -4.41 24.72
C ASP A 239 10.66 -3.71 23.55
N ASP A 240 11.75 -3.01 23.84
CA ASP A 240 12.44 -2.14 22.88
C ASP A 240 13.00 -2.88 21.67
N GLU A 241 13.44 -4.15 21.85
CA GLU A 241 13.94 -4.95 20.74
C GLU A 241 12.81 -5.26 19.74
N ASN A 242 11.67 -5.74 20.23
CA ASN A 242 10.52 -6.03 19.39
C ASN A 242 9.92 -4.77 18.74
N ILE A 243 9.92 -3.63 19.45
CA ILE A 243 9.56 -2.34 18.86
C ILE A 243 10.47 -2.00 17.68
N THR A 244 11.79 -2.11 17.90
CA THR A 244 12.81 -1.79 16.90
C THR A 244 12.68 -2.69 15.67
N LEU A 245 12.49 -3.99 15.87
CA LEU A 245 12.31 -4.95 14.77
C LEU A 245 11.07 -4.64 13.91
N LEU A 246 9.94 -4.36 14.57
CA LEU A 246 8.70 -4.05 13.87
C LEU A 246 8.79 -2.73 13.09
N GLN A 247 9.40 -1.68 13.71
CA GLN A 247 9.66 -0.42 13.03
C GLN A 247 10.62 -0.57 11.85
N HIS A 248 11.69 -1.38 12.03
CA HIS A 248 12.65 -1.65 10.97
C HIS A 248 11.98 -2.30 9.76
N MET A 249 11.10 -3.29 9.94
CA MET A 249 10.36 -3.90 8.84
C MET A 249 9.55 -2.88 8.04
N VAL A 250 8.86 -1.98 8.74
CA VAL A 250 8.05 -0.93 8.10
C VAL A 250 8.92 0.09 7.36
N LEU A 251 10.05 0.48 7.94
CA LEU A 251 10.97 1.42 7.29
C LEU A 251 11.66 0.82 6.07
N SER A 252 11.97 -0.47 6.08
CA SER A 252 12.78 -1.13 5.05
C SER A 252 11.99 -1.84 3.94
N HIS A 253 10.65 -1.85 3.99
CA HIS A 253 9.84 -2.67 3.08
C HIS A 253 9.98 -2.29 1.60
N HIS A 254 10.35 -1.05 1.27
CA HIS A 254 10.66 -0.64 -0.11
C HIS A 254 12.07 -1.04 -0.57
N GLY A 255 12.92 -1.57 0.30
CA GLY A 255 14.24 -2.09 -0.04
C GLY A 255 15.25 -1.05 -0.56
N LYS A 256 15.04 0.24 -0.34
CA LYS A 256 15.88 1.34 -0.83
C LYS A 256 16.54 2.17 0.26
N TYR A 257 16.39 1.80 1.51
CA TYR A 257 16.94 2.59 2.60
C TYR A 257 18.37 2.16 2.90
N GLU A 258 19.27 3.10 3.02
CA GLU A 258 20.66 2.93 3.41
C GLU A 258 20.74 2.67 4.92
N TYR A 259 20.26 1.52 5.37
CA TYR A 259 20.49 1.08 6.74
C TYR A 259 21.87 0.45 6.86
N GLN A 260 22.55 0.73 7.97
CA GLN A 260 23.85 0.13 8.27
C GLN A 260 23.75 -1.34 8.64
N ALA A 261 22.55 -1.85 8.90
CA ALA A 261 22.28 -3.23 9.27
C ALA A 261 20.86 -3.66 8.92
N VAL A 262 20.67 -4.95 8.71
CA VAL A 262 19.38 -5.61 8.59
C VAL A 262 19.21 -6.60 9.73
N ALA A 263 17.99 -6.77 10.24
CA ALA A 263 17.72 -7.73 11.30
C ALA A 263 17.52 -9.14 10.72
N LEU A 264 18.18 -10.14 11.31
CA LEU A 264 18.00 -11.55 11.02
C LEU A 264 17.05 -12.20 12.05
N PRO A 265 16.28 -13.14 11.63
CA PRO A 265 15.82 -13.61 10.33
C PRO A 265 14.61 -12.81 9.90
N ALA A 266 14.61 -11.58 10.33
CA ALA A 266 13.54 -10.71 9.92
C ALA A 266 13.74 -10.43 8.45
N ILE A 267 13.59 -11.33 7.65
CA ILE A 267 12.63 -11.23 6.64
C ILE A 267 12.74 -9.92 5.84
N PRO A 268 13.92 -9.30 5.70
CA PRO A 268 14.07 -8.41 4.56
C PRO A 268 13.73 -9.16 3.28
N GLU A 269 14.04 -10.46 3.24
CA GLU A 269 13.71 -11.32 2.10
C GLU A 269 12.22 -11.56 1.94
N ALA A 270 11.45 -11.79 3.00
CA ALA A 270 10.02 -12.01 2.85
C ALA A 270 9.25 -10.71 2.64
N ALA A 271 9.58 -9.62 3.31
CA ALA A 271 8.96 -8.32 3.05
C ALA A 271 9.34 -7.78 1.66
N VAL A 272 10.62 -7.83 1.28
CA VAL A 272 11.11 -7.47 -0.06
C VAL A 272 10.63 -8.46 -1.12
N PHE A 273 10.51 -9.77 -0.81
CA PHE A 273 9.95 -10.76 -1.71
C PHE A 273 8.46 -10.53 -1.95
N VAL A 274 7.69 -10.26 -0.90
CA VAL A 274 6.27 -9.98 -1.01
C VAL A 274 6.04 -8.70 -1.80
N GLU A 275 6.81 -7.64 -1.57
CA GLU A 275 6.75 -6.40 -2.35
C GLU A 275 7.18 -6.63 -3.81
N LYS A 276 8.25 -7.38 -4.08
CA LYS A 276 8.70 -7.68 -5.44
C LYS A 276 7.73 -8.59 -6.22
N VAL A 277 7.10 -9.55 -5.56
CA VAL A 277 6.02 -10.33 -6.16
C VAL A 277 4.84 -9.44 -6.52
N HIS A 278 4.53 -8.48 -5.66
CA HIS A 278 3.45 -7.54 -5.87
C HIS A 278 3.71 -6.57 -7.04
N THR A 279 4.94 -6.07 -7.17
CA THR A 279 5.35 -5.16 -8.26
C THR A 279 5.68 -5.85 -9.57
N GLY A 280 5.67 -7.19 -9.61
CA GLY A 280 6.09 -8.00 -10.76
C GLY A 280 7.60 -8.03 -10.99
N GLU A 281 8.39 -7.43 -10.11
CA GLU A 281 9.85 -7.45 -10.17
C GLU A 281 10.41 -8.74 -9.55
N MET A 282 10.14 -9.89 -10.17
CA MET A 282 10.80 -11.15 -9.80
C MET A 282 12.29 -11.11 -10.23
N ARG A 283 13.15 -10.55 -9.41
CA ARG A 283 14.58 -10.83 -9.50
C ARG A 283 14.83 -12.20 -8.88
N LYS A 284 15.55 -13.05 -9.62
CA LYS A 284 16.04 -14.35 -9.12
C LYS A 284 16.80 -14.13 -7.82
N CYS A 285 16.20 -14.51 -6.67
CA CYS A 285 16.99 -14.81 -5.49
C CYS A 285 17.87 -16.00 -5.85
N SER A 286 19.17 -15.80 -5.93
CA SER A 286 20.08 -16.92 -6.15
C SER A 286 20.15 -17.73 -4.85
N ASN A 287 20.06 -19.07 -4.96
CA ASN A 287 20.27 -19.98 -3.83
C ASN A 287 21.60 -19.74 -3.08
N SER A 288 22.60 -19.11 -3.75
CA SER A 288 23.88 -18.74 -3.16
C SER A 288 23.79 -17.65 -2.09
N THR A 289 22.83 -16.73 -2.18
CA THR A 289 22.67 -15.67 -1.18
C THR A 289 22.15 -16.23 0.14
N ASN A 290 21.25 -17.20 0.10
CA ASN A 290 20.70 -17.84 1.29
C ASN A 290 21.76 -18.63 2.08
N SER A 291 22.65 -19.39 1.41
CA SER A 291 23.71 -20.15 2.09
C SER A 291 24.75 -19.24 2.77
N MET A 292 25.07 -18.09 2.19
CA MET A 292 26.01 -17.13 2.80
C MET A 292 25.43 -16.45 4.04
N PHE A 293 24.13 -16.15 4.06
CA PHE A 293 23.45 -15.66 5.26
C PHE A 293 23.51 -16.67 6.40
N GLU A 294 23.39 -17.92 6.06
CA GLU A 294 23.33 -19.06 6.97
C GLU A 294 24.62 -19.25 7.75
N GLU A 295 25.74 -19.25 7.06
CA GLU A 295 27.04 -19.43 7.68
C GLU A 295 27.40 -18.25 8.60
N GLN A 296 26.97 -17.06 8.23
CA GLN A 296 27.29 -15.85 8.99
C GLN A 296 26.36 -15.64 10.18
N GLU A 297 25.12 -16.10 10.09
CA GLU A 297 24.20 -16.09 11.25
C GLU A 297 24.71 -16.95 12.39
N ALA A 298 25.25 -18.13 12.08
CA ALA A 298 25.83 -19.03 13.08
C ALA A 298 27.03 -18.43 13.85
N ALA A 299 27.68 -17.43 13.25
CA ALA A 299 28.82 -16.72 13.82
C ALA A 299 28.45 -15.49 14.67
N ILE A 300 27.17 -15.12 14.76
CA ILE A 300 26.70 -13.94 15.50
C ILE A 300 25.97 -14.40 16.76
N ASN A 301 26.36 -13.88 17.94
CA ASN A 301 25.62 -14.16 19.16
C ASN A 301 24.23 -13.50 19.16
N PRO A 302 23.22 -14.10 19.80
CA PRO A 302 21.92 -13.48 19.99
C PRO A 302 22.04 -12.10 20.65
N GLY A 303 21.41 -11.09 20.07
CA GLY A 303 21.48 -9.69 20.54
C GLY A 303 22.66 -8.89 19.98
N GLU A 304 23.49 -9.47 19.11
CA GLU A 304 24.69 -8.80 18.55
C GLU A 304 24.55 -8.48 17.06
N MET A 305 25.42 -7.59 16.60
CA MET A 305 25.61 -7.21 15.19
C MET A 305 26.78 -7.97 14.59
N SER A 306 26.63 -8.42 13.36
CA SER A 306 27.76 -8.93 12.55
C SER A 306 28.77 -7.84 12.18
N GLY A 307 29.91 -8.25 11.64
CA GLY A 307 30.67 -7.44 10.71
C GLY A 307 29.87 -7.15 9.42
N ARG A 308 30.52 -6.44 8.47
CA ARG A 308 29.92 -6.23 7.14
C ARG A 308 29.87 -7.56 6.39
N VAL A 309 28.69 -7.95 5.94
CA VAL A 309 28.48 -9.23 5.25
C VAL A 309 28.77 -9.02 3.76
N PHE A 310 29.73 -9.80 3.23
CA PHE A 310 30.05 -9.77 1.80
C PHE A 310 28.84 -10.20 0.97
N GLY A 311 28.58 -9.47 -0.09
CA GLY A 311 27.42 -9.72 -0.98
C GLY A 311 26.14 -9.01 -0.58
N LEU A 312 25.98 -8.61 0.70
CA LEU A 312 24.92 -7.69 1.16
C LEU A 312 25.41 -6.27 1.29
N GLU A 313 26.72 -6.11 1.49
CA GLU A 313 27.34 -4.82 1.81
C GLU A 313 26.77 -4.15 3.08
N GLN A 314 26.11 -4.91 3.94
CA GLN A 314 25.46 -4.46 5.16
C GLN A 314 25.85 -5.33 6.37
N ARG A 315 25.64 -4.78 7.57
CA ARG A 315 25.73 -5.52 8.82
C ARG A 315 24.38 -6.20 9.10
N VAL A 316 24.44 -7.30 9.82
CA VAL A 316 23.26 -8.10 10.15
C VAL A 316 23.09 -8.16 11.67
N TYR A 317 21.87 -7.96 12.15
CA TYR A 317 21.51 -8.09 13.56
C TYR A 317 20.83 -9.43 13.82
N ARG A 318 21.31 -10.20 14.83
CA ARG A 318 20.65 -11.41 15.29
C ARG A 318 19.80 -11.09 16.51
N PRO A 319 18.45 -11.21 16.44
CA PRO A 319 17.58 -10.93 17.57
C PRO A 319 17.90 -11.80 18.79
N SER A 320 17.75 -11.24 20.00
CA SER A 320 18.11 -11.90 21.26
C SER A 320 17.25 -13.14 21.57
N TRP A 321 16.01 -13.16 21.07
CA TRP A 321 15.10 -14.31 21.24
C TRP A 321 15.42 -15.51 20.34
N ARG A 322 16.33 -15.36 19.38
CA ARG A 322 16.75 -16.44 18.51
C ARG A 322 17.80 -17.31 19.20
N LYS A 323 17.32 -18.30 19.92
CA LYS A 323 18.17 -19.27 20.60
C LYS A 323 18.93 -20.13 19.59
N GLU A 324 20.12 -20.61 20.00
CA GLU A 324 20.85 -21.65 19.27
C GLU A 324 19.99 -22.91 19.13
N ALA A 325 20.10 -23.57 17.99
CA ALA A 325 19.41 -24.82 17.70
C ALA A 325 20.06 -25.98 18.46
#